data_eaeb3fe98730398f841037e29f98237d
#
_entry.id   eaeb3fe98730398f841037e29f98237d
#
_cell.length_a   1.000
_cell.length_b   1.000
_cell.length_c   1.000
_cell.angle_alpha   90.00
_cell.angle_beta   90.00
_cell.angle_gamma   90.00
#
_symmetry.space_group_name_H-M   'P 1'
#
loop_
_entity.id
_entity.type
_entity.pdbx_description
1 polymer ?
#
loop_
_entity_poly.entity_id
_entity_poly.type
_entity_poly.pdbx_seq_one_letter_code
_entity_poly.pdbx_strand_id
1 'polypeptide(L)'
;MMNLRTTLLRLIPAAAATLVVGALGIMPVARYAVAADQKGPYQPVGAPADPKVAAHWNRYHDYAEVTGLMKALAAAHPQRARLQSLGRSYGGREMWLLTITNFQQGDDRSKPAFWIGAAIHANEIQGTEVTLYTAWYLLEMYGRNPWITELVDQRAFYLVPMMSPDSRDAHMHRPNSSSSPRAGQRPVDDDRDGLVDEDGPDDLDGDGQITQMRVRDPNGRWKPDPKYPHLMIRAEDEERGQYRLLGSEGFDNDGDGRINEDGDGYYDPNRDWAWQWQPRYVQSGAYRYPLSILENRLVADFVMEHPNIAGAQQYHNSGGMILRGPGTKPDRYEPSDVAVLDAIGKRGERMLPGYRYIEVATGLYETYGDEGDWTYMMRGTLWFCNELFTQGNFFREPPRATGATPAPISGRGEVMEEFDKYLLFGQGTVPWKEVDHPQYGKVEVGGMRKEWGRQPPSFLLEEECHRNMAFTLYHADQMPKVEIQSLAARPVGDGLVEVTAAVANLKLTPTRTAVDVKHKITPPDLVTIDGKELKAVLGLQSADGFFRNAKEQKRQPEKLRVDSIPGMGAVYVRWLVRGEGPYTVAVRSIKGGSARREVSP
;
A
#
# COMPACT_ATOMS: atom_id res chain seq x y z
N MET A 1 -52.14 58.99 -27.45
CA MET A 1 -52.36 60.01 -26.41
C MET A 1 -51.09 60.18 -25.70
N MET A 2 -50.44 61.19 -26.07
CA MET A 2 -50.09 62.45 -25.32
C MET A 2 -49.05 62.20 -24.22
N ASN A 3 -47.89 62.65 -24.48
CA ASN A 3 -47.26 64.01 -24.22
C ASN A 3 -46.66 64.08 -22.83
N LEU A 4 -45.57 64.69 -22.49
CA LEU A 4 -44.70 65.74 -23.01
C LEU A 4 -43.40 65.70 -22.14
N ARG A 5 -42.15 65.83 -22.68
CA ARG A 5 -41.33 67.03 -22.75
C ARG A 5 -41.06 67.68 -21.38
N THR A 6 -39.88 68.07 -20.96
CA THR A 6 -38.85 68.99 -21.52
C THR A 6 -37.64 69.09 -20.61
N THR A 7 -36.44 68.97 -21.08
CA THR A 7 -35.38 69.96 -21.34
C THR A 7 -34.95 70.87 -20.19
N LEU A 8 -33.65 70.88 -19.85
CA LEU A 8 -32.82 72.10 -19.92
C LEU A 8 -31.32 71.84 -19.67
N LEU A 9 -30.58 72.40 -20.55
CA LEU A 9 -29.17 72.51 -20.78
C LEU A 9 -28.46 73.51 -19.83
N ARG A 10 -27.11 73.36 -19.86
CA ARG A 10 -26.01 74.34 -19.64
C ARG A 10 -25.33 74.22 -18.29
N LEU A 11 -24.00 74.17 -18.14
CA LEU A 11 -22.89 74.88 -18.78
C LEU A 11 -21.56 74.19 -18.39
N ILE A 12 -20.63 74.10 -19.33
CA ILE A 12 -19.19 73.81 -19.12
C ILE A 12 -18.51 75.12 -18.75
N PRO A 13 -17.43 75.10 -17.95
CA PRO A 13 -16.14 75.46 -18.53
C PRO A 13 -14.97 74.49 -18.17
N ALA A 14 -13.99 74.58 -19.04
CA ALA A 14 -12.80 73.76 -19.17
C ALA A 14 -11.69 74.07 -18.18
N ALA A 15 -10.80 73.10 -18.14
CA ALA A 15 -9.36 73.14 -17.91
C ALA A 15 -8.83 72.73 -16.52
N ALA A 16 -8.19 71.56 -16.53
CA ALA A 16 -6.78 71.38 -16.17
C ALA A 16 -6.40 69.92 -16.27
N ALA A 17 -5.46 69.58 -17.14
CA ALA A 17 -4.82 68.26 -17.23
C ALA A 17 -3.91 68.06 -16.04
N THR A 18 -4.19 67.04 -15.24
CA THR A 18 -3.22 66.55 -14.24
C THR A 18 -3.07 65.05 -14.48
N LEU A 19 -1.86 64.65 -14.87
CA LEU A 19 -1.42 63.27 -14.92
C LEU A 19 -1.63 62.63 -13.54
N VAL A 20 -2.51 61.64 -13.45
CA VAL A 20 -2.56 60.75 -12.31
C VAL A 20 -2.09 59.38 -12.78
N VAL A 21 -0.89 59.00 -12.36
CA VAL A 21 -0.32 57.66 -12.43
C VAL A 21 -1.28 56.73 -11.73
N GLY A 22 -1.92 55.83 -12.49
CA GLY A 22 -2.84 54.82 -11.96
C GLY A 22 -2.11 53.84 -11.08
N ALA A 23 -2.31 53.91 -9.78
CA ALA A 23 -2.05 52.82 -8.88
C ALA A 23 -3.08 51.69 -9.22
N LEU A 24 -2.61 50.59 -9.79
CA LEU A 24 -3.34 49.34 -9.86
C LEU A 24 -3.67 48.89 -8.43
N GLY A 25 -4.86 49.18 -7.99
CA GLY A 25 -5.40 48.69 -6.75
C GLY A 25 -5.50 47.15 -6.83
N ILE A 26 -4.59 46.49 -6.09
CA ILE A 26 -4.73 45.08 -5.76
C ILE A 26 -6.04 44.96 -4.97
N MET A 27 -7.09 44.49 -5.62
CA MET A 27 -8.30 44.07 -4.89
C MET A 27 -7.86 43.04 -3.85
N PRO A 28 -8.18 43.20 -2.56
CA PRO A 28 -7.95 42.16 -1.60
C PRO A 28 -8.80 40.97 -2.04
N VAL A 29 -8.15 39.87 -2.41
CA VAL A 29 -8.80 38.57 -2.45
C VAL A 29 -9.41 38.38 -1.06
N ALA A 30 -10.73 38.44 -1.00
CA ALA A 30 -11.44 38.13 0.23
C ALA A 30 -11.01 36.71 0.62
N ARG A 31 -10.05 36.62 1.53
CA ARG A 31 -9.82 35.40 2.28
C ARG A 31 -11.12 35.20 3.01
N TYR A 32 -11.86 34.16 2.61
CA TYR A 32 -12.89 33.61 3.48
C TYR A 32 -12.15 33.20 4.77
N ALA A 33 -12.12 34.10 5.73
CA ALA A 33 -11.81 33.74 7.08
C ALA A 33 -12.94 32.78 7.48
N VAL A 34 -12.66 31.49 7.44
CA VAL A 34 -13.47 30.51 8.13
C VAL A 34 -13.42 30.94 9.58
N ALA A 35 -14.54 31.45 10.08
CA ALA A 35 -14.67 31.85 11.45
C ALA A 35 -14.26 30.64 12.32
N ALA A 36 -13.13 30.76 12.98
CA ALA A 36 -12.75 29.85 14.03
C ALA A 36 -13.83 29.94 15.13
N ASP A 37 -14.33 28.76 15.53
CA ASP A 37 -15.08 28.54 16.76
C ASP A 37 -16.57 28.91 16.83
N GLN A 38 -17.38 28.21 16.03
CA GLN A 38 -18.61 27.65 16.57
C GLN A 38 -18.61 26.16 16.23
N LYS A 39 -18.12 25.31 17.15
CA LYS A 39 -18.38 23.87 17.12
C LYS A 39 -19.89 23.67 17.22
N GLY A 40 -20.56 23.65 16.07
CA GLY A 40 -21.95 23.27 15.97
C GLY A 40 -22.15 21.82 16.47
N PRO A 41 -23.38 21.38 16.70
CA PRO A 41 -23.67 20.03 17.18
C PRO A 41 -23.25 18.94 16.17
N TYR A 42 -23.00 19.30 14.91
CA TYR A 42 -22.58 18.37 13.88
C TYR A 42 -21.08 18.08 14.00
N GLN A 43 -20.74 16.79 14.13
CA GLN A 43 -19.36 16.30 14.10
C GLN A 43 -19.21 15.33 12.93
N PRO A 44 -18.18 15.46 12.08
CA PRO A 44 -17.94 14.51 11.00
C PRO A 44 -17.63 13.11 11.56
N VAL A 45 -18.15 12.09 10.88
CA VAL A 45 -17.90 10.67 11.20
C VAL A 45 -16.96 10.08 10.16
N GLY A 46 -15.95 9.34 10.60
CA GLY A 46 -15.01 8.65 9.72
C GLY A 46 -13.83 9.51 9.23
N ALA A 47 -13.73 10.76 9.67
CA ALA A 47 -12.61 11.64 9.36
C ALA A 47 -12.20 12.49 10.57
N PRO A 48 -10.94 12.93 10.69
CA PRO A 48 -10.55 13.92 11.70
C PRO A 48 -11.28 15.24 11.48
N ALA A 49 -12.03 15.68 12.50
CA ALA A 49 -12.78 16.94 12.42
C ALA A 49 -11.91 18.19 12.38
N ASP A 50 -10.74 18.12 13.01
CA ASP A 50 -9.80 19.22 13.19
C ASP A 50 -8.38 18.64 13.20
N PRO A 51 -7.80 18.32 12.04
CA PRO A 51 -6.47 17.75 11.95
C PRO A 51 -5.40 18.80 12.19
N LYS A 52 -4.32 18.45 12.90
CA LYS A 52 -3.15 19.31 13.08
C LYS A 52 -2.40 19.52 11.77
N VAL A 53 -2.40 18.50 10.91
CA VAL A 53 -1.80 18.56 9.58
C VAL A 53 -2.93 18.49 8.56
N ALA A 54 -3.18 19.61 7.88
CA ALA A 54 -4.14 19.64 6.77
C ALA A 54 -3.58 18.85 5.58
N ALA A 55 -4.39 17.98 5.02
CA ALA A 55 -4.07 17.21 3.83
C ALA A 55 -5.30 17.11 2.92
N HIS A 56 -5.09 16.95 1.63
CA HIS A 56 -6.13 16.84 0.61
C HIS A 56 -6.01 15.48 -0.07
N TRP A 57 -7.07 14.69 -0.02
CA TRP A 57 -7.09 13.31 -0.49
C TRP A 57 -7.85 13.13 -1.81
N ASN A 58 -8.08 14.23 -2.52
CA ASN A 58 -8.68 14.28 -3.84
C ASN A 58 -7.67 14.65 -4.94
N ARG A 59 -6.40 14.41 -4.72
CA ARG A 59 -5.29 14.60 -5.68
C ARG A 59 -4.14 13.66 -5.35
N TYR A 60 -3.27 13.44 -6.31
CA TYR A 60 -2.03 12.68 -6.14
C TYR A 60 -0.89 13.62 -5.77
N HIS A 61 -0.07 13.22 -4.79
CA HIS A 61 1.06 14.01 -4.30
C HIS A 61 2.34 13.59 -5.02
N ASP A 62 3.15 14.54 -5.46
CA ASP A 62 4.48 14.28 -6.00
C ASP A 62 5.52 13.98 -4.90
N TYR A 63 6.79 13.75 -5.29
CA TYR A 63 7.84 13.41 -4.32
C TYR A 63 8.05 14.50 -3.28
N ALA A 64 8.02 15.77 -3.67
CA ALA A 64 8.23 16.91 -2.77
C ALA A 64 7.06 17.07 -1.78
N GLU A 65 5.84 16.92 -2.26
CA GLU A 65 4.61 16.99 -1.46
C GLU A 65 4.53 15.81 -0.46
N VAL A 66 4.83 14.58 -0.89
CA VAL A 66 4.93 13.40 -0.01
C VAL A 66 5.96 13.63 1.09
N THR A 67 7.15 14.09 0.72
CA THR A 67 8.23 14.41 1.67
C THR A 67 7.80 15.49 2.65
N GLY A 68 7.16 16.54 2.16
CA GLY A 68 6.64 17.65 2.97
C GLY A 68 5.58 17.18 3.97
N LEU A 69 4.64 16.37 3.53
CA LEU A 69 3.57 15.83 4.38
C LEU A 69 4.12 14.90 5.47
N MET A 70 5.05 14.00 5.14
CA MET A 70 5.69 13.12 6.13
C MET A 70 6.46 13.90 7.20
N LYS A 71 7.20 14.96 6.80
CA LYS A 71 7.91 15.87 7.72
C LYS A 71 6.92 16.62 8.61
N ALA A 72 5.82 17.12 8.05
CA ALA A 72 4.78 17.81 8.80
C ALA A 72 4.10 16.91 9.84
N LEU A 73 3.77 15.67 9.47
CA LEU A 73 3.20 14.67 10.38
C LEU A 73 4.15 14.35 11.53
N ALA A 74 5.42 14.10 11.24
CA ALA A 74 6.42 13.83 12.28
C ALA A 74 6.62 15.03 13.22
N ALA A 75 6.66 16.25 12.70
CA ALA A 75 6.79 17.46 13.49
C ALA A 75 5.55 17.75 14.37
N ALA A 76 4.35 17.51 13.85
CA ALA A 76 3.09 17.73 14.59
C ALA A 76 2.83 16.70 15.69
N HIS A 77 3.42 15.49 15.56
CA HIS A 77 3.20 14.36 16.46
C HIS A 77 4.51 13.72 17.00
N PRO A 78 5.47 14.49 17.58
CA PRO A 78 6.82 14.00 17.89
C PRO A 78 6.87 12.86 18.92
N GLN A 79 5.81 12.67 19.71
CA GLN A 79 5.70 11.57 20.68
C GLN A 79 5.21 10.26 20.03
N ARG A 80 4.71 10.32 18.77
CA ARG A 80 4.07 9.18 18.09
C ARG A 80 4.60 8.90 16.70
N ALA A 81 5.33 9.85 16.11
CA ALA A 81 5.88 9.73 14.77
C ALA A 81 7.37 10.06 14.75
N ARG A 82 8.15 9.22 14.07
CA ARG A 82 9.56 9.47 13.77
C ARG A 82 9.79 9.24 12.28
N LEU A 83 10.40 10.21 11.64
CA LEU A 83 10.78 10.13 10.23
C LEU A 83 12.27 9.82 10.12
N GLN A 84 12.62 8.83 9.31
CA GLN A 84 14.00 8.48 8.99
C GLN A 84 14.14 8.16 7.51
N SER A 85 15.35 8.29 6.98
CA SER A 85 15.71 7.78 5.67
C SER A 85 16.22 6.35 5.78
N LEU A 86 15.76 5.46 4.90
CA LEU A 86 16.34 4.13 4.71
C LEU A 86 17.67 4.21 3.93
N GLY A 87 17.88 5.29 3.20
CA GLY A 87 19.00 5.55 2.31
C GLY A 87 18.53 6.33 1.09
N ARG A 88 19.41 6.47 0.12
CA ARG A 88 19.10 7.15 -1.13
C ARG A 88 18.88 6.14 -2.25
N SER A 89 17.90 6.42 -3.09
CA SER A 89 17.66 5.70 -4.34
C SER A 89 18.82 5.88 -5.33
N TYR A 90 18.78 5.17 -6.43
CA TYR A 90 19.77 5.29 -7.50
C TYR A 90 19.90 6.74 -8.02
N GLY A 91 18.79 7.46 -8.19
CA GLY A 91 18.76 8.86 -8.59
C GLY A 91 19.01 9.86 -7.45
N GLY A 92 19.36 9.37 -6.23
CA GLY A 92 19.77 10.20 -5.10
C GLY A 92 18.62 10.75 -4.25
N ARG A 93 17.37 10.34 -4.46
CA ARG A 93 16.23 10.73 -3.63
C ARG A 93 16.21 9.94 -2.32
N GLU A 94 15.88 10.60 -1.22
CA GLU A 94 15.72 9.94 0.09
C GLU A 94 14.53 8.97 0.06
N MET A 95 14.74 7.76 0.52
CA MET A 95 13.68 6.78 0.73
C MET A 95 13.15 6.93 2.16
N TRP A 96 12.06 7.67 2.30
CA TRP A 96 11.51 8.00 3.61
C TRP A 96 10.71 6.85 4.21
N LEU A 97 10.98 6.58 5.50
CA LEU A 97 10.20 5.70 6.36
C LEU A 97 9.64 6.51 7.53
N LEU A 98 8.33 6.40 7.75
CA LEU A 98 7.66 6.96 8.92
C LEU A 98 7.33 5.83 9.90
N THR A 99 7.88 5.91 11.11
CA THR A 99 7.53 5.01 12.22
C THR A 99 6.45 5.66 13.07
N ILE A 100 5.32 4.96 13.26
CA ILE A 100 4.21 5.43 14.10
C ILE A 100 3.99 4.45 15.24
N THR A 101 4.10 4.93 16.47
CA THR A 101 3.75 4.24 17.72
C THR A 101 3.70 5.26 18.86
N ASN A 102 3.10 4.92 19.99
CA ASN A 102 3.27 5.72 21.20
C ASN A 102 4.62 5.40 21.87
N PHE A 103 5.63 6.22 21.62
CA PHE A 103 6.97 6.08 22.19
C PHE A 103 7.03 6.29 23.70
N GLN A 104 6.00 6.88 24.32
CA GLN A 104 5.90 7.00 25.77
C GLN A 104 5.54 5.67 26.45
N GLN A 105 4.98 4.71 25.69
CA GLN A 105 4.64 3.37 26.17
C GLN A 105 5.62 2.27 25.70
N GLY A 106 6.79 2.64 25.28
CA GLY A 106 7.85 1.74 24.85
C GLY A 106 8.34 2.02 23.44
N ASP A 107 9.51 1.47 23.14
CA ASP A 107 10.12 1.59 21.83
C ASP A 107 9.38 0.75 20.78
N ASP A 108 9.45 1.14 19.52
CA ASP A 108 8.83 0.44 18.39
C ASP A 108 9.29 -1.03 18.27
N ARG A 109 10.59 -1.30 18.55
CA ARG A 109 11.14 -2.67 18.54
C ARG A 109 10.65 -3.56 19.67
N SER A 110 10.05 -2.99 20.71
CA SER A 110 9.48 -3.73 21.84
C SER A 110 8.03 -4.16 21.63
N LYS A 111 7.40 -3.70 20.56
CA LYS A 111 6.00 -3.94 20.22
C LYS A 111 5.88 -4.77 18.94
N PRO A 112 4.78 -5.53 18.76
CA PRO A 112 4.45 -6.07 17.45
C PRO A 112 4.36 -4.97 16.40
N ALA A 113 5.01 -5.17 15.25
CA ALA A 113 5.07 -4.16 14.21
C ALA A 113 4.34 -4.58 12.94
N PHE A 114 3.83 -3.59 12.22
CA PHE A 114 3.15 -3.73 10.94
C PHE A 114 3.89 -2.95 9.86
N TRP A 115 4.24 -3.63 8.76
CA TRP A 115 4.89 -3.04 7.60
C TRP A 115 3.86 -2.58 6.57
N ILE A 116 4.03 -1.39 5.99
CA ILE A 116 3.22 -0.89 4.87
C ILE A 116 4.19 -0.35 3.80
N GLY A 117 4.22 -1.04 2.65
CA GLY A 117 5.02 -0.65 1.49
C GLY A 117 4.13 -0.27 0.30
N ALA A 118 4.53 0.75 -0.47
CA ALA A 118 3.82 1.17 -1.66
C ALA A 118 4.75 1.69 -2.76
N ALA A 119 4.23 1.78 -3.97
CA ALA A 119 4.92 2.27 -5.15
C ALA A 119 6.28 1.57 -5.39
N ILE A 120 6.31 0.24 -5.19
CA ILE A 120 7.40 -0.60 -5.71
C ILE A 120 7.38 -0.54 -7.24
N HIS A 121 6.19 -0.55 -7.86
CA HIS A 121 5.96 -0.15 -9.23
C HIS A 121 5.59 1.33 -9.26
N ALA A 122 6.33 2.09 -10.02
CA ALA A 122 6.32 3.55 -9.95
C ALA A 122 5.05 4.21 -10.49
N ASN A 123 4.48 3.63 -11.55
CA ASN A 123 3.24 4.06 -12.18
C ASN A 123 1.97 3.70 -11.37
N GLU A 124 2.11 2.97 -10.28
CA GLU A 124 1.03 2.57 -9.38
C GLU A 124 0.92 3.57 -8.22
N ILE A 125 0.63 4.83 -8.58
CA ILE A 125 0.78 5.99 -7.69
C ILE A 125 -0.23 6.04 -6.53
N GLN A 126 -1.34 5.31 -6.62
CA GLN A 126 -2.40 5.34 -5.60
C GLN A 126 -1.94 4.75 -4.26
N GLY A 127 -1.06 3.74 -4.27
CA GLY A 127 -0.55 3.12 -3.05
C GLY A 127 0.15 4.11 -2.11
N THR A 128 0.84 5.11 -2.67
CA THR A 128 1.43 6.23 -1.92
C THR A 128 0.36 6.98 -1.13
N GLU A 129 -0.77 7.29 -1.78
CA GLU A 129 -1.86 8.05 -1.16
C GLU A 129 -2.52 7.27 -0.02
N VAL A 130 -2.77 5.95 -0.22
CA VAL A 130 -3.31 5.08 0.83
C VAL A 130 -2.37 5.00 2.04
N THR A 131 -1.06 4.90 1.78
CA THR A 131 -0.04 4.85 2.85
C THR A 131 0.03 6.16 3.64
N LEU A 132 0.03 7.30 2.96
CA LEU A 132 0.01 8.62 3.60
C LEU A 132 -1.30 8.88 4.34
N TYR A 133 -2.44 8.51 3.75
CA TYR A 133 -3.76 8.59 4.40
C TYR A 133 -3.78 7.77 5.69
N THR A 134 -3.22 6.56 5.65
CA THR A 134 -3.11 5.69 6.83
C THR A 134 -2.28 6.35 7.93
N ALA A 135 -1.13 6.93 7.58
CA ALA A 135 -0.27 7.63 8.52
C ALA A 135 -0.98 8.84 9.16
N TRP A 136 -1.59 9.67 8.32
CA TRP A 136 -2.35 10.84 8.74
C TRP A 136 -3.51 10.46 9.65
N TYR A 137 -4.30 9.46 9.27
CA TYR A 137 -5.46 9.01 10.04
C TYR A 137 -5.08 8.44 11.42
N LEU A 138 -4.04 7.61 11.49
CA LEU A 138 -3.53 7.08 12.75
C LEU A 138 -3.12 8.20 13.72
N LEU A 139 -2.42 9.21 13.22
CA LEU A 139 -1.90 10.31 14.04
C LEU A 139 -2.99 11.30 14.45
N GLU A 140 -3.88 11.67 13.56
CA GLU A 140 -4.92 12.66 13.80
C GLU A 140 -6.11 12.10 14.60
N MET A 141 -6.38 10.78 14.51
CA MET A 141 -7.43 10.13 15.29
C MET A 141 -6.95 9.57 16.65
N TYR A 142 -5.64 9.59 16.91
CA TYR A 142 -5.11 9.22 18.22
C TYR A 142 -5.66 10.11 19.32
N GLY A 143 -6.14 9.50 20.41
CA GLY A 143 -6.80 10.20 21.52
C GLY A 143 -8.24 10.63 21.24
N ARG A 144 -8.72 10.48 20.01
CA ARG A 144 -10.10 10.80 19.59
C ARG A 144 -10.92 9.54 19.34
N ASN A 145 -10.30 8.51 18.76
CA ASN A 145 -10.91 7.21 18.55
C ASN A 145 -10.21 6.17 19.45
N PRO A 146 -10.95 5.48 20.36
CA PRO A 146 -10.35 4.53 21.30
C PRO A 146 -9.62 3.36 20.60
N TRP A 147 -10.17 2.84 19.50
CA TRP A 147 -9.57 1.72 18.77
C TRP A 147 -8.26 2.13 18.07
N ILE A 148 -8.22 3.30 17.42
CA ILE A 148 -6.99 3.85 16.83
C ILE A 148 -5.95 4.13 17.92
N THR A 149 -6.39 4.67 19.06
CA THR A 149 -5.51 4.94 20.21
C THR A 149 -4.87 3.64 20.70
N GLU A 150 -5.66 2.58 20.88
CA GLU A 150 -5.17 1.27 21.29
C GLU A 150 -4.17 0.68 20.28
N LEU A 151 -4.46 0.80 18.97
CA LEU A 151 -3.55 0.34 17.93
C LEU A 151 -2.18 1.02 18.03
N VAL A 152 -2.16 2.35 18.13
CA VAL A 152 -0.91 3.12 18.21
C VAL A 152 -0.17 2.90 19.53
N ASP A 153 -0.89 2.65 20.63
CA ASP A 153 -0.30 2.35 21.93
C ASP A 153 0.37 0.98 21.96
N GLN A 154 -0.24 -0.01 21.32
CA GLN A 154 0.18 -1.43 21.40
C GLN A 154 0.99 -1.93 20.21
N ARG A 155 1.05 -1.19 19.12
CA ARG A 155 1.68 -1.58 17.85
C ARG A 155 2.70 -0.52 17.42
N ALA A 156 3.62 -0.94 16.56
CA ALA A 156 4.42 -0.05 15.74
C ALA A 156 4.00 -0.20 14.28
N PHE A 157 3.98 0.88 13.53
CA PHE A 157 3.73 0.90 12.09
C PHE A 157 4.96 1.47 11.39
N TYR A 158 5.46 0.78 10.38
CA TYR A 158 6.55 1.19 9.52
C TYR A 158 5.99 1.45 8.13
N LEU A 159 5.98 2.69 7.68
CA LEU A 159 5.32 3.11 6.44
C LEU A 159 6.34 3.68 5.45
N VAL A 160 6.44 3.05 4.28
CA VAL A 160 7.25 3.52 3.15
C VAL A 160 6.33 3.79 1.97
N PRO A 161 5.91 5.05 1.76
CA PRO A 161 4.94 5.39 0.73
C PRO A 161 5.50 5.33 -0.69
N MET A 162 6.82 5.34 -0.87
CA MET A 162 7.49 5.31 -2.17
C MET A 162 8.72 4.41 -2.11
N MET A 163 8.60 3.17 -2.57
CA MET A 163 9.73 2.24 -2.67
C MET A 163 10.58 2.50 -3.93
N SER A 164 9.98 3.05 -5.00
CA SER A 164 10.66 3.47 -6.22
C SER A 164 10.48 4.97 -6.46
N PRO A 165 11.14 5.85 -5.66
CA PRO A 165 10.87 7.29 -5.68
C PRO A 165 11.29 7.98 -6.98
N ASP A 166 12.35 7.51 -7.65
CA ASP A 166 12.87 8.12 -8.88
C ASP A 166 11.89 7.95 -10.04
N SER A 167 11.44 6.72 -10.25
CA SER A 167 10.51 6.40 -11.33
C SER A 167 9.12 6.96 -11.08
N ARG A 168 8.68 7.02 -9.80
CA ARG A 168 7.41 7.65 -9.47
C ARG A 168 7.45 9.15 -9.76
N ASP A 169 8.54 9.82 -9.47
CA ASP A 169 8.73 11.22 -9.80
C ASP A 169 8.76 11.44 -11.33
N ALA A 170 9.43 10.54 -12.07
CA ALA A 170 9.41 10.53 -13.53
C ALA A 170 7.98 10.32 -14.08
N HIS A 171 7.21 9.38 -13.52
CA HIS A 171 5.80 9.17 -13.91
C HIS A 171 4.95 10.43 -13.69
N MET A 172 5.16 11.16 -12.61
CA MET A 172 4.41 12.37 -12.29
C MET A 172 4.75 13.55 -13.19
N HIS A 173 6.02 13.70 -13.58
CA HIS A 173 6.53 14.93 -14.19
C HIS A 173 6.97 14.83 -15.65
N ARG A 174 7.09 13.59 -16.20
CA ARG A 174 7.46 13.40 -17.61
C ARG A 174 6.26 12.91 -18.41
N PRO A 175 6.25 13.13 -19.73
CA PRO A 175 5.33 12.42 -20.62
C PRO A 175 5.49 10.91 -20.42
N ASN A 176 4.38 10.22 -20.19
CA ASN A 176 4.37 8.78 -19.96
C ASN A 176 3.00 8.20 -20.30
N SER A 177 2.92 6.90 -20.46
CA SER A 177 1.67 6.16 -20.50
C SER A 177 1.19 5.82 -19.06
N SER A 178 -0.01 5.32 -18.91
CA SER A 178 -0.51 4.79 -17.62
C SER A 178 0.29 3.58 -17.13
N SER A 179 1.13 2.98 -17.98
CA SER A 179 1.90 1.77 -17.69
C SER A 179 3.40 2.01 -17.54
N SER A 180 3.91 3.23 -17.75
CA SER A 180 5.33 3.57 -17.70
C SER A 180 5.64 4.84 -16.90
N PRO A 181 6.85 5.01 -16.35
CA PRO A 181 7.77 3.92 -16.07
C PRO A 181 7.25 3.05 -14.93
N ARG A 182 7.37 1.74 -15.07
CA ARG A 182 6.99 0.77 -14.03
C ARG A 182 8.15 0.48 -13.09
N ALA A 183 9.34 0.41 -13.63
CA ALA A 183 10.58 0.02 -12.99
C ALA A 183 11.37 1.21 -12.44
N GLY A 184 12.57 0.96 -11.91
CA GLY A 184 13.52 1.97 -11.50
C GLY A 184 14.12 2.74 -12.68
N GLN A 185 14.83 3.83 -12.39
CA GLN A 185 15.50 4.68 -13.36
C GLN A 185 16.97 4.29 -13.59
N ARG A 186 17.34 3.04 -13.31
CA ARG A 186 18.68 2.56 -13.57
C ARG A 186 18.77 2.15 -15.03
N PRO A 187 19.76 2.65 -15.78
CA PRO A 187 19.89 2.34 -17.21
C PRO A 187 20.04 0.84 -17.49
N VAL A 188 19.37 0.36 -18.51
CA VAL A 188 19.40 -1.03 -18.98
C VAL A 188 19.45 -1.01 -20.50
N ASP A 189 20.27 -1.85 -21.08
CA ASP A 189 20.34 -2.20 -22.50
C ASP A 189 19.38 -3.38 -22.72
N ASP A 190 18.20 -3.12 -23.27
CA ASP A 190 17.14 -4.12 -23.40
C ASP A 190 17.20 -4.88 -24.71
N ASP A 191 17.61 -4.26 -25.77
CA ASP A 191 17.74 -4.83 -27.10
C ASP A 191 19.11 -5.46 -27.34
N ARG A 192 20.14 -5.10 -26.53
CA ARG A 192 21.52 -5.61 -26.52
C ARG A 192 22.38 -5.10 -27.67
N ASP A 193 22.19 -3.88 -28.05
CA ASP A 193 23.02 -3.20 -29.05
C ASP A 193 24.27 -2.54 -28.41
N GLY A 194 24.31 -2.40 -27.09
CA GLY A 194 25.40 -1.82 -26.29
C GLY A 194 25.16 -0.39 -25.84
N LEU A 195 24.05 0.23 -26.23
CA LEU A 195 23.55 1.49 -25.70
C LEU A 195 22.59 1.21 -24.52
N VAL A 196 22.01 2.21 -23.91
CA VAL A 196 21.09 2.04 -22.77
C VAL A 196 20.04 3.14 -22.78
N ASP A 197 18.77 2.77 -22.64
CA ASP A 197 17.62 3.67 -22.57
C ASP A 197 17.58 4.71 -23.74
N GLU A 198 18.01 4.35 -24.96
CA GLU A 198 18.14 5.29 -26.09
C GLU A 198 16.91 5.39 -26.97
N ASP A 199 16.01 4.39 -26.95
CA ASP A 199 14.76 4.42 -27.71
C ASP A 199 13.53 4.28 -26.80
N GLY A 200 13.26 5.34 -26.05
CA GLY A 200 12.06 5.49 -25.26
C GLY A 200 10.93 6.20 -26.01
N PRO A 201 9.71 6.19 -25.45
CA PRO A 201 8.57 6.84 -26.08
C PRO A 201 8.69 8.38 -26.11
N ASP A 202 8.29 8.99 -27.23
CA ASP A 202 8.29 10.42 -27.46
C ASP A 202 6.88 11.00 -27.47
N ASP A 203 6.70 12.16 -26.84
CA ASP A 203 5.48 12.96 -26.89
C ASP A 203 5.46 13.75 -28.22
N LEU A 204 4.84 13.16 -29.24
CA LEU A 204 4.90 13.67 -30.62
C LEU A 204 4.08 14.93 -30.84
N ASP A 205 3.12 15.22 -30.00
CA ASP A 205 2.24 16.37 -30.15
C ASP A 205 2.40 17.42 -29.02
N GLY A 206 3.26 17.12 -28.04
CA GLY A 206 3.64 18.04 -26.94
C GLY A 206 2.55 18.22 -25.89
N ASP A 207 1.63 17.26 -25.72
CA ASP A 207 0.51 17.36 -24.78
C ASP A 207 0.81 16.83 -23.37
N GLY A 208 2.00 16.23 -23.16
CA GLY A 208 2.46 15.67 -21.89
C GLY A 208 1.99 14.23 -21.63
N GLN A 209 1.41 13.57 -22.63
CA GLN A 209 0.96 12.17 -22.58
C GLN A 209 1.79 11.33 -23.56
N ILE A 210 1.88 10.05 -23.28
CA ILE A 210 2.27 9.06 -24.28
C ILE A 210 1.03 8.22 -24.57
N THR A 211 0.38 8.52 -25.69
CA THR A 211 -0.84 7.84 -26.11
C THR A 211 -0.56 6.78 -27.18
N GLN A 212 -1.52 6.42 -27.99
CA GLN A 212 -1.36 5.46 -29.08
C GLN A 212 -1.18 6.16 -30.41
N MET A 213 -0.37 5.54 -31.28
CA MET A 213 -0.26 5.94 -32.69
C MET A 213 -1.10 5.07 -33.60
N ARG A 214 -1.74 5.69 -34.60
CA ARG A 214 -2.39 4.98 -35.70
C ARG A 214 -2.07 5.64 -37.03
N VAL A 215 -2.00 4.84 -38.09
CA VAL A 215 -1.82 5.31 -39.45
C VAL A 215 -2.98 4.81 -40.32
N ARG A 216 -3.45 5.64 -41.26
CA ARG A 216 -4.45 5.23 -42.26
C ARG A 216 -3.87 4.14 -43.14
N ASP A 217 -4.56 3.00 -43.20
CA ASP A 217 -4.17 1.85 -43.99
C ASP A 217 -5.42 1.19 -44.56
N PRO A 218 -5.62 1.20 -45.90
CA PRO A 218 -6.78 0.58 -46.52
C PRO A 218 -6.87 -0.94 -46.32
N ASN A 219 -5.75 -1.57 -45.91
CA ASN A 219 -5.68 -2.99 -45.53
C ASN A 219 -5.55 -3.17 -44.00
N GLY A 220 -5.72 -2.10 -43.26
CA GLY A 220 -5.63 -2.12 -41.80
C GLY A 220 -6.71 -3.02 -41.17
N ARG A 221 -6.46 -3.46 -39.96
CA ARG A 221 -7.37 -4.32 -39.19
C ARG A 221 -8.20 -3.57 -38.16
N TRP A 222 -8.04 -2.26 -38.06
CA TRP A 222 -8.68 -1.44 -37.04
C TRP A 222 -9.59 -0.40 -37.66
N LYS A 223 -10.71 -0.10 -36.98
CA LYS A 223 -11.66 0.94 -37.33
C LYS A 223 -12.12 1.68 -36.08
N PRO A 224 -12.59 2.94 -36.19
CA PRO A 224 -13.26 3.63 -35.09
C PRO A 224 -14.48 2.83 -34.62
N ASP A 225 -14.70 2.80 -33.30
CA ASP A 225 -15.93 2.25 -32.74
C ASP A 225 -17.13 3.12 -33.21
N PRO A 226 -18.21 2.53 -33.74
CA PRO A 226 -19.37 3.28 -34.17
C PRO A 226 -20.06 4.08 -33.07
N LYS A 227 -20.03 3.64 -31.84
CA LYS A 227 -20.63 4.30 -30.67
C LYS A 227 -19.69 5.32 -30.04
N TYR A 228 -18.39 5.01 -30.03
CA TYR A 228 -17.31 5.81 -29.42
C TYR A 228 -16.15 6.01 -30.40
N PRO A 229 -16.28 6.96 -31.38
CA PRO A 229 -15.33 7.07 -32.50
C PRO A 229 -13.88 7.36 -32.16
N HIS A 230 -13.58 7.76 -30.91
CA HIS A 230 -12.22 7.91 -30.41
C HIS A 230 -11.57 6.59 -30.00
N LEU A 231 -12.36 5.52 -29.82
CA LEU A 231 -11.84 4.18 -29.60
C LEU A 231 -11.59 3.45 -30.92
N MET A 232 -10.59 2.57 -30.90
CA MET A 232 -10.27 1.69 -32.00
C MET A 232 -10.73 0.26 -31.69
N ILE A 233 -11.57 -0.29 -32.54
CA ILE A 233 -11.98 -1.70 -32.50
C ILE A 233 -11.41 -2.45 -33.69
N ARG A 234 -11.17 -3.74 -33.50
CA ARG A 234 -10.76 -4.61 -34.59
C ARG A 234 -11.93 -4.84 -35.54
N ALA A 235 -11.67 -4.70 -36.84
CA ALA A 235 -12.64 -5.07 -37.86
C ALA A 235 -12.87 -6.59 -37.84
N GLU A 236 -14.10 -7.02 -38.16
CA GLU A 236 -14.43 -8.44 -38.32
C GLU A 236 -13.61 -9.07 -39.45
N ASP A 237 -13.44 -10.38 -39.43
CA ASP A 237 -12.56 -11.07 -40.38
C ASP A 237 -12.98 -10.87 -41.86
N GLU A 238 -14.25 -10.61 -42.10
CA GLU A 238 -14.83 -10.33 -43.45
C GLU A 238 -14.88 -8.83 -43.80
N GLU A 239 -14.47 -7.96 -42.84
CA GLU A 239 -14.52 -6.51 -42.95
C GLU A 239 -13.10 -5.93 -43.10
N ARG A 240 -12.97 -4.90 -43.93
CA ARG A 240 -11.73 -4.12 -44.01
C ARG A 240 -11.74 -3.03 -42.93
N GLY A 241 -10.70 -2.95 -42.14
CA GLY A 241 -10.45 -1.80 -41.30
C GLY A 241 -9.96 -0.59 -42.11
N GLN A 242 -9.64 0.46 -41.43
CA GLN A 242 -9.21 1.75 -42.00
C GLN A 242 -7.86 2.20 -41.47
N TYR A 243 -7.38 1.53 -40.41
CA TYR A 243 -6.17 1.91 -39.69
C TYR A 243 -5.31 0.69 -39.32
N ARG A 244 -4.02 0.94 -39.20
CA ARG A 244 -3.06 0.11 -38.51
C ARG A 244 -2.61 0.84 -37.24
N LEU A 245 -2.61 0.16 -36.10
CA LEU A 245 -2.03 0.68 -34.86
C LEU A 245 -0.52 0.45 -34.90
N LEU A 246 0.25 1.45 -34.48
CA LEU A 246 1.70 1.45 -34.48
C LEU A 246 2.30 1.24 -33.07
N GLY A 247 1.48 1.28 -32.02
CA GLY A 247 1.94 1.18 -30.64
C GLY A 247 1.81 2.51 -29.90
N SER A 248 2.64 2.70 -28.87
CA SER A 248 2.75 3.97 -28.15
C SER A 248 3.43 5.05 -29.02
N GLU A 249 3.18 6.31 -28.68
CA GLU A 249 3.86 7.44 -29.31
C GLU A 249 5.37 7.34 -29.19
N GLY A 250 6.06 7.68 -30.25
CA GLY A 250 7.52 7.67 -30.36
C GLY A 250 7.95 7.42 -31.79
N PHE A 251 9.22 7.54 -32.05
CA PHE A 251 9.87 7.22 -33.30
C PHE A 251 11.16 6.44 -33.02
N ASP A 252 11.66 5.78 -34.01
CA ASP A 252 12.93 5.04 -33.99
C ASP A 252 14.07 6.03 -33.78
N ASN A 253 14.57 6.13 -32.54
CA ASN A 253 15.57 7.11 -32.13
C ASN A 253 17.00 6.69 -32.49
N ASP A 254 17.28 5.40 -32.59
CA ASP A 254 18.59 4.82 -32.88
C ASP A 254 18.77 4.38 -34.33
N GLY A 255 17.66 4.18 -35.07
CA GLY A 255 17.69 3.83 -36.51
C GLY A 255 17.71 2.33 -36.79
N ASP A 256 17.32 1.48 -35.83
CA ASP A 256 17.27 0.01 -35.97
C ASP A 256 16.02 -0.49 -36.71
N GLY A 257 15.03 0.38 -36.89
CA GLY A 257 13.76 0.11 -37.58
C GLY A 257 12.60 -0.31 -36.65
N ARG A 258 12.79 -0.28 -35.35
CA ARG A 258 11.74 -0.45 -34.33
C ARG A 258 11.36 0.90 -33.74
N ILE A 259 10.49 0.92 -32.74
CA ILE A 259 10.04 2.12 -32.05
C ILE A 259 9.78 1.77 -30.59
N ASN A 260 10.41 2.50 -29.68
CA ASN A 260 10.19 2.38 -28.22
C ASN A 260 10.59 1.01 -27.66
N GLU A 261 11.67 0.37 -28.12
CA GLU A 261 12.08 -0.95 -27.59
C GLU A 261 13.04 -0.86 -26.42
N ASP A 262 13.76 0.25 -26.22
CA ASP A 262 14.69 0.44 -25.11
C ASP A 262 14.32 1.69 -24.28
N GLY A 263 13.25 1.57 -23.52
CA GLY A 263 12.77 2.64 -22.65
C GLY A 263 13.30 2.54 -21.22
N ASP A 264 13.12 3.62 -20.44
CA ASP A 264 13.60 3.78 -19.06
C ASP A 264 13.41 2.50 -18.21
N GLY A 265 14.51 1.86 -17.82
CA GLY A 265 14.61 0.86 -16.77
C GLY A 265 13.67 -0.35 -16.87
N TYR A 266 13.87 -1.18 -17.86
CA TYR A 266 13.02 -2.36 -18.16
C TYR A 266 13.25 -3.56 -17.23
N TYR A 267 13.35 -3.32 -15.94
CA TYR A 267 13.37 -4.35 -14.91
C TYR A 267 12.21 -4.15 -13.92
N ASP A 268 11.81 -5.22 -13.23
CA ASP A 268 10.70 -5.18 -12.29
C ASP A 268 11.22 -5.32 -10.85
N PRO A 269 11.12 -4.27 -10.01
CA PRO A 269 11.56 -4.34 -8.62
C PRO A 269 10.82 -5.41 -7.81
N ASN A 270 9.64 -5.84 -8.24
CA ASN A 270 8.91 -6.94 -7.62
C ASN A 270 9.20 -8.30 -8.26
N ARG A 271 10.40 -8.45 -8.88
CA ARG A 271 10.99 -9.70 -9.38
C ARG A 271 12.45 -9.88 -8.91
N ASP A 272 12.91 -9.06 -7.96
CA ASP A 272 14.30 -8.99 -7.50
C ASP A 272 14.51 -9.56 -6.08
N TRP A 273 13.43 -10.00 -5.41
CA TRP A 273 13.49 -10.50 -4.03
C TRP A 273 14.05 -11.92 -3.95
N ALA A 274 14.67 -12.27 -2.81
CA ALA A 274 15.52 -13.46 -2.69
C ALA A 274 14.78 -14.80 -2.69
N TRP A 275 13.47 -14.84 -2.37
CA TRP A 275 12.73 -16.09 -2.38
C TRP A 275 12.33 -16.49 -3.79
N GLN A 276 12.66 -17.73 -4.21
CA GLN A 276 12.37 -18.25 -5.56
C GLN A 276 12.83 -17.36 -6.72
N TRP A 277 13.80 -16.47 -6.49
CA TRP A 277 14.31 -15.63 -7.57
C TRP A 277 14.75 -16.48 -8.77
N GLN A 278 14.38 -16.03 -9.96
CA GLN A 278 14.74 -16.66 -11.22
C GLN A 278 15.38 -15.64 -12.16
N PRO A 279 16.32 -16.07 -12.99
CA PRO A 279 16.97 -15.18 -13.97
C PRO A 279 15.99 -14.72 -15.06
N ARG A 280 16.34 -13.61 -15.76
CA ARG A 280 15.49 -12.94 -16.74
C ARG A 280 14.89 -13.86 -17.82
N TYR A 281 15.61 -14.88 -18.23
CA TYR A 281 15.09 -15.84 -19.24
C TYR A 281 14.00 -16.78 -18.72
N VAL A 282 13.80 -16.86 -17.39
CA VAL A 282 12.69 -17.59 -16.74
C VAL A 282 11.63 -16.62 -16.26
N GLN A 283 12.04 -15.55 -15.56
CA GLN A 283 11.17 -14.49 -15.04
C GLN A 283 11.50 -13.19 -15.74
N SER A 284 10.64 -12.76 -16.68
CA SER A 284 10.76 -11.44 -17.29
C SER A 284 10.76 -10.33 -16.22
N GLY A 285 11.62 -9.36 -16.39
CA GLY A 285 11.80 -8.26 -15.43
C GLY A 285 12.78 -8.56 -14.29
N ALA A 286 13.22 -9.81 -14.08
CA ALA A 286 14.25 -10.09 -13.09
C ALA A 286 15.56 -9.36 -13.43
N TYR A 287 16.16 -8.74 -12.41
CA TYR A 287 17.40 -8.00 -12.59
C TYR A 287 18.62 -8.93 -12.42
N ARG A 288 19.76 -8.48 -11.99
CA ARG A 288 21.05 -9.20 -12.08
C ARG A 288 21.16 -10.41 -11.15
N TYR A 289 20.74 -10.27 -9.91
CA TYR A 289 20.76 -11.30 -8.84
C TYR A 289 19.80 -10.86 -7.71
N PRO A 290 19.41 -11.74 -6.80
CA PRO A 290 18.46 -11.39 -5.73
C PRO A 290 18.90 -10.16 -4.93
N LEU A 291 17.99 -9.19 -4.74
CA LEU A 291 18.24 -7.92 -4.05
C LEU A 291 19.38 -7.10 -4.70
N SER A 292 19.49 -7.18 -6.01
CA SER A 292 20.46 -6.39 -6.79
C SER A 292 20.01 -4.94 -6.99
N ILE A 293 18.74 -4.66 -6.84
CA ILE A 293 18.18 -3.30 -6.87
C ILE A 293 18.43 -2.64 -5.51
N LEU A 294 19.03 -1.45 -5.53
CA LEU A 294 19.43 -0.73 -4.31
C LEU A 294 18.24 -0.45 -3.39
N GLU A 295 17.14 0.01 -3.95
CA GLU A 295 15.92 0.38 -3.22
C GLU A 295 15.34 -0.85 -2.49
N ASN A 296 15.27 -2.00 -3.16
CA ASN A 296 14.83 -3.25 -2.55
C ASN A 296 15.75 -3.70 -1.41
N ARG A 297 17.08 -3.54 -1.60
CA ARG A 297 18.05 -3.89 -0.56
C ARG A 297 17.88 -3.04 0.69
N LEU A 298 17.70 -1.73 0.54
CA LEU A 298 17.46 -0.83 1.67
C LEU A 298 16.22 -1.23 2.47
N VAL A 299 15.15 -1.61 1.79
CA VAL A 299 13.93 -2.12 2.43
C VAL A 299 14.18 -3.48 3.10
N ALA A 300 14.82 -4.41 2.39
CA ALA A 300 15.11 -5.74 2.92
C ALA A 300 15.99 -5.68 4.17
N ASP A 301 17.04 -4.85 4.17
CA ASP A 301 17.93 -4.65 5.32
C ASP A 301 17.14 -4.14 6.53
N PHE A 302 16.29 -3.13 6.35
CA PHE A 302 15.42 -2.64 7.41
C PHE A 302 14.50 -3.73 7.96
N VAL A 303 13.80 -4.47 7.10
CA VAL A 303 12.89 -5.54 7.51
C VAL A 303 13.63 -6.68 8.20
N MET A 304 14.85 -7.01 7.76
CA MET A 304 15.72 -8.01 8.41
C MET A 304 16.12 -7.59 9.81
N GLU A 305 16.39 -6.32 10.06
CA GLU A 305 16.74 -5.77 11.37
C GLU A 305 15.53 -5.62 12.32
N HIS A 306 14.30 -5.77 11.81
CA HIS A 306 13.07 -5.60 12.58
C HIS A 306 12.25 -6.91 12.68
N PRO A 307 12.73 -7.91 13.45
CA PRO A 307 12.08 -9.22 13.57
C PRO A 307 10.70 -9.17 14.24
N ASN A 308 10.32 -8.05 14.82
CA ASN A 308 9.03 -7.79 15.43
C ASN A 308 7.92 -7.48 14.41
N ILE A 309 8.22 -7.40 13.11
CA ILE A 309 7.21 -7.24 12.05
C ILE A 309 6.39 -8.53 11.97
N ALA A 310 5.11 -8.44 12.37
CA ALA A 310 4.17 -9.55 12.50
C ALA A 310 3.11 -9.58 11.40
N GLY A 311 2.89 -8.47 10.69
CA GLY A 311 1.97 -8.33 9.58
C GLY A 311 2.53 -7.35 8.56
N ALA A 312 2.14 -7.51 7.28
CA ALA A 312 2.58 -6.65 6.20
C ALA A 312 1.45 -6.39 5.18
N GLN A 313 1.41 -5.17 4.66
CA GLN A 313 0.54 -4.72 3.60
C GLN A 313 1.36 -4.10 2.48
N GLN A 314 1.10 -4.54 1.27
CA GLN A 314 1.67 -3.97 0.05
C GLN A 314 0.54 -3.38 -0.79
N TYR A 315 0.82 -2.30 -1.50
CA TYR A 315 -0.14 -1.67 -2.38
C TYR A 315 0.39 -1.60 -3.81
N HIS A 316 -0.41 -2.16 -4.71
CA HIS A 316 -0.23 -2.19 -6.14
C HIS A 316 -1.45 -1.61 -6.86
N ASN A 317 -1.40 -1.44 -8.16
CA ASN A 317 -2.50 -1.12 -9.07
C ASN A 317 -2.40 -1.98 -10.33
N SER A 318 -3.50 -2.55 -10.80
CA SER A 318 -4.90 -2.33 -10.45
C SER A 318 -5.69 -3.65 -10.62
N GLY A 319 -6.94 -3.62 -10.25
CA GLY A 319 -7.85 -4.73 -10.56
C GLY A 319 -8.84 -5.07 -9.46
N GLY A 320 -8.74 -4.45 -8.28
CA GLY A 320 -9.61 -4.73 -7.14
C GLY A 320 -9.37 -6.13 -6.60
N MET A 321 -8.16 -6.41 -6.14
CA MET A 321 -7.80 -7.72 -5.57
C MET A 321 -7.13 -7.55 -4.21
N ILE A 322 -7.40 -8.50 -3.32
CA ILE A 322 -6.66 -8.73 -2.09
C ILE A 322 -5.87 -10.02 -2.31
N LEU A 323 -4.59 -9.88 -2.55
CA LEU A 323 -3.71 -10.99 -2.90
C LEU A 323 -3.02 -11.56 -1.68
N ARG A 324 -2.87 -12.90 -1.64
CA ARG A 324 -1.92 -13.63 -0.81
C ARG A 324 -1.06 -14.56 -1.67
N GLY A 325 0.10 -14.95 -1.16
CA GLY A 325 0.90 -16.01 -1.78
C GLY A 325 0.29 -17.43 -1.61
N PRO A 326 0.92 -18.43 -2.20
CA PRO A 326 2.20 -18.31 -2.89
C PRO A 326 2.08 -17.68 -4.28
N GLY A 327 3.18 -17.07 -4.74
CA GLY A 327 3.33 -16.55 -6.10
C GLY A 327 3.64 -17.63 -7.12
N THR A 328 4.17 -18.79 -6.68
CA THR A 328 4.54 -19.92 -7.55
C THR A 328 3.71 -21.17 -7.24
N LYS A 329 3.32 -21.93 -8.26
CA LYS A 329 2.55 -23.18 -8.09
C LYS A 329 3.29 -24.27 -7.31
N PRO A 330 4.63 -24.43 -7.40
CA PRO A 330 5.34 -25.41 -6.59
C PRO A 330 5.33 -25.11 -5.09
N ASP A 331 5.29 -23.84 -4.70
CA ASP A 331 5.29 -23.44 -3.30
C ASP A 331 3.96 -23.74 -2.61
N ARG A 332 4.05 -23.94 -1.31
CA ARG A 332 2.88 -24.13 -0.45
C ARG A 332 3.07 -23.36 0.84
N TYR A 333 2.11 -22.51 1.15
CA TYR A 333 2.01 -21.92 2.48
C TYR A 333 1.49 -22.98 3.48
N GLU A 334 1.92 -22.86 4.72
CA GLU A 334 1.47 -23.78 5.78
C GLU A 334 -0.06 -23.65 5.97
N PRO A 335 -0.81 -24.78 6.03
CA PRO A 335 -2.27 -24.73 6.04
C PRO A 335 -2.89 -23.92 7.17
N SER A 336 -2.27 -23.91 8.36
CA SER A 336 -2.74 -23.11 9.50
C SER A 336 -2.55 -21.62 9.26
N ASP A 337 -1.48 -21.21 8.57
CA ASP A 337 -1.23 -19.83 8.20
C ASP A 337 -2.20 -19.37 7.11
N VAL A 338 -2.48 -20.24 6.12
CA VAL A 338 -3.51 -19.99 5.09
C VAL A 338 -4.88 -19.79 5.72
N ALA A 339 -5.24 -20.57 6.74
CA ALA A 339 -6.53 -20.41 7.43
C ALA A 339 -6.68 -19.03 8.07
N VAL A 340 -5.59 -18.46 8.62
CA VAL A 340 -5.58 -17.09 9.17
C VAL A 340 -5.71 -16.06 8.06
N LEU A 341 -4.93 -16.20 6.97
CA LEU A 341 -5.01 -15.34 5.80
C LEU A 341 -6.42 -15.34 5.19
N ASP A 342 -7.03 -16.52 5.04
CA ASP A 342 -8.39 -16.66 4.53
C ASP A 342 -9.42 -15.94 5.41
N ALA A 343 -9.30 -16.06 6.73
CA ALA A 343 -10.21 -15.39 7.67
C ALA A 343 -10.11 -13.85 7.55
N ILE A 344 -8.90 -13.31 7.41
CA ILE A 344 -8.64 -11.88 7.28
C ILE A 344 -9.04 -11.39 5.87
N GLY A 345 -8.57 -12.07 4.80
CA GLY A 345 -8.79 -11.66 3.41
C GLY A 345 -10.28 -11.65 3.02
N LYS A 346 -11.04 -12.69 3.40
CA LYS A 346 -12.50 -12.73 3.19
C LYS A 346 -13.25 -11.63 3.94
N ARG A 347 -12.72 -11.17 5.06
CA ARG A 347 -13.27 -9.99 5.75
C ARG A 347 -12.99 -8.72 4.96
N GLY A 348 -11.81 -8.63 4.32
CA GLY A 348 -11.42 -7.52 3.44
C GLY A 348 -12.39 -7.33 2.27
N GLU A 349 -12.87 -8.39 1.64
CA GLU A 349 -13.87 -8.29 0.55
C GLU A 349 -15.14 -7.54 0.95
N ARG A 350 -15.53 -7.59 2.21
CA ARG A 350 -16.69 -6.84 2.72
C ARG A 350 -16.39 -5.36 2.97
N MET A 351 -15.12 -5.02 3.17
CA MET A 351 -14.66 -3.66 3.43
C MET A 351 -14.33 -2.91 2.14
N LEU A 352 -13.97 -3.67 1.10
CA LEU A 352 -13.50 -3.19 -0.20
C LEU A 352 -14.47 -3.65 -1.31
N PRO A 353 -15.52 -2.87 -1.60
CA PRO A 353 -16.49 -3.23 -2.64
C PRO A 353 -15.82 -3.48 -3.99
N GLY A 354 -16.16 -4.58 -4.66
CA GLY A 354 -15.61 -4.96 -5.95
C GLY A 354 -14.24 -5.66 -5.88
N TYR A 355 -13.60 -5.73 -4.71
CA TYR A 355 -12.36 -6.47 -4.55
C TYR A 355 -12.63 -7.96 -4.36
N ARG A 356 -11.69 -8.80 -4.79
CA ARG A 356 -11.70 -10.25 -4.62
C ARG A 356 -10.46 -10.70 -3.90
N TYR A 357 -10.64 -11.55 -2.88
CA TYR A 357 -9.54 -12.22 -2.20
C TYR A 357 -9.12 -13.47 -2.98
N ILE A 358 -7.88 -13.51 -3.44
CA ILE A 358 -7.34 -14.61 -4.26
C ILE A 358 -5.88 -14.92 -3.93
N GLU A 359 -5.47 -16.15 -4.27
CA GLU A 359 -4.07 -16.57 -4.28
C GLU A 359 -3.40 -16.16 -5.59
N VAL A 360 -2.18 -15.64 -5.54
CA VAL A 360 -1.45 -15.13 -6.71
C VAL A 360 -1.26 -16.21 -7.77
N ALA A 361 -0.60 -17.33 -7.44
CA ALA A 361 -0.21 -18.35 -8.41
C ALA A 361 -1.37 -18.99 -9.17
N THR A 362 -2.55 -19.10 -8.55
CA THR A 362 -3.71 -19.81 -9.11
C THR A 362 -4.81 -18.87 -9.57
N GLY A 363 -4.90 -17.68 -9.00
CA GLY A 363 -5.97 -16.72 -9.27
C GLY A 363 -5.56 -15.56 -10.18
N LEU A 364 -4.25 -15.31 -10.33
CA LEU A 364 -3.71 -14.24 -11.17
C LEU A 364 -2.70 -14.79 -12.20
N TYR A 365 -1.45 -14.99 -11.80
CA TYR A 365 -0.38 -15.59 -12.61
C TYR A 365 0.77 -16.07 -11.73
N GLU A 366 1.68 -16.87 -12.26
CA GLU A 366 2.89 -17.25 -11.53
C GLU A 366 3.90 -16.09 -11.54
N THR A 367 4.52 -15.85 -10.39
CA THR A 367 5.56 -14.84 -10.21
C THR A 367 6.69 -15.38 -9.34
N TYR A 368 7.91 -15.00 -9.66
CA TYR A 368 9.12 -15.40 -8.95
C TYR A 368 9.86 -14.17 -8.44
N GLY A 369 10.42 -14.27 -7.23
CA GLY A 369 11.20 -13.18 -6.64
C GLY A 369 10.36 -11.96 -6.26
N ASP A 370 9.14 -12.16 -5.76
CA ASP A 370 8.27 -11.10 -5.26
C ASP A 370 8.50 -10.81 -3.77
N GLU A 371 8.16 -9.58 -3.34
CA GLU A 371 8.30 -9.10 -1.96
C GLU A 371 7.43 -9.91 -0.98
N GLY A 372 6.23 -10.31 -1.40
CA GLY A 372 5.26 -10.97 -0.54
C GLY A 372 5.72 -12.35 -0.11
N ASP A 373 6.10 -13.20 -1.05
CA ASP A 373 6.62 -14.54 -0.74
C ASP A 373 7.92 -14.46 0.07
N TRP A 374 8.81 -13.52 -0.24
CA TRP A 374 9.99 -13.28 0.57
C TRP A 374 9.63 -12.91 2.02
N THR A 375 8.65 -12.03 2.21
CA THR A 375 8.15 -11.62 3.52
C THR A 375 7.59 -12.79 4.32
N TYR A 376 6.82 -13.68 3.70
CA TYR A 376 6.30 -14.86 4.37
C TYR A 376 7.37 -15.92 4.64
N MET A 377 8.10 -16.33 3.61
CA MET A 377 9.03 -17.46 3.69
C MET A 377 10.30 -17.14 4.47
N MET A 378 10.80 -15.91 4.39
CA MET A 378 12.07 -15.51 5.03
C MET A 378 11.86 -14.79 6.37
N ARG A 379 10.67 -14.23 6.62
CA ARG A 379 10.37 -13.49 7.85
C ARG A 379 9.28 -14.11 8.70
N GLY A 380 8.54 -15.10 8.18
CA GLY A 380 7.41 -15.72 8.86
C GLY A 380 6.30 -14.70 9.16
N THR A 381 6.08 -13.74 8.27
CA THR A 381 5.14 -12.64 8.44
C THR A 381 3.97 -12.82 7.48
N LEU A 382 2.73 -12.79 7.99
CA LEU A 382 1.55 -12.81 7.14
C LEU A 382 1.41 -11.47 6.41
N TRP A 383 1.10 -11.55 5.12
CA TRP A 383 1.02 -10.38 4.26
C TRP A 383 -0.18 -10.43 3.33
N PHE A 384 -0.62 -9.25 2.93
CA PHE A 384 -1.51 -9.04 1.79
C PHE A 384 -0.94 -8.00 0.84
N CYS A 385 -1.25 -8.17 -0.43
CA CYS A 385 -1.08 -7.14 -1.44
C CYS A 385 -2.45 -6.75 -1.97
N ASN A 386 -2.78 -5.46 -1.90
CA ASN A 386 -3.99 -4.97 -2.56
C ASN A 386 -3.62 -4.40 -3.92
N GLU A 387 -4.16 -5.02 -4.98
CA GLU A 387 -4.24 -4.43 -6.32
C GLU A 387 -5.38 -3.42 -6.29
N LEU A 388 -5.02 -2.17 -6.06
CA LEU A 388 -5.95 -1.09 -5.78
C LEU A 388 -6.82 -0.78 -7.00
N PHE A 389 -7.99 -0.21 -6.74
CA PHE A 389 -8.92 0.30 -7.72
C PHE A 389 -9.47 -0.73 -8.72
N THR A 390 -10.75 -0.72 -8.90
CA THR A 390 -11.44 -1.56 -9.89
C THR A 390 -12.52 -0.78 -10.60
N GLN A 391 -12.56 -0.94 -11.91
CA GLN A 391 -13.64 -0.41 -12.75
C GLN A 391 -15.00 -1.01 -12.41
N GLY A 392 -15.04 -2.18 -11.76
CA GLY A 392 -16.28 -2.80 -11.27
C GLY A 392 -17.05 -1.95 -10.25
N ASN A 393 -16.43 -0.88 -9.71
CA ASN A 393 -17.07 0.06 -8.78
C ASN A 393 -17.54 1.36 -9.42
N PHE A 394 -17.31 1.56 -10.71
CA PHE A 394 -17.64 2.82 -11.37
C PHE A 394 -19.10 3.24 -11.19
N PHE A 395 -20.03 2.32 -11.42
CA PHE A 395 -21.47 2.58 -11.31
C PHE A 395 -22.14 1.90 -10.13
N ARG A 396 -21.37 1.36 -9.16
CA ARG A 396 -21.88 0.66 -7.97
C ARG A 396 -22.98 -0.37 -8.31
N GLU A 397 -22.73 -1.19 -9.31
CA GLU A 397 -23.64 -2.26 -9.67
C GLU A 397 -23.91 -3.16 -8.45
N PRO A 398 -25.14 -3.66 -8.27
CA PRO A 398 -25.47 -4.57 -7.21
C PRO A 398 -24.57 -5.82 -7.31
N PRO A 399 -24.18 -6.42 -6.16
CA PRO A 399 -23.34 -7.61 -6.16
C PRO A 399 -24.00 -8.69 -7.02
N ARG A 400 -23.26 -9.22 -8.00
CA ARG A 400 -23.72 -10.36 -8.79
C ARG A 400 -23.96 -11.54 -7.88
N ALA A 401 -24.99 -12.33 -8.16
CA ALA A 401 -25.34 -13.53 -7.39
C ALA A 401 -24.09 -14.42 -7.18
N THR A 402 -23.89 -14.89 -5.97
CA THR A 402 -22.81 -15.82 -5.60
C THR A 402 -22.81 -17.03 -6.53
N GLY A 403 -21.71 -17.27 -7.24
CA GLY A 403 -21.54 -18.36 -8.21
C GLY A 403 -21.64 -17.95 -9.69
N ALA A 404 -21.94 -16.69 -10.01
CA ALA A 404 -21.82 -16.22 -11.37
C ALA A 404 -20.33 -16.13 -11.75
N THR A 405 -19.94 -16.85 -12.78
CA THR A 405 -18.63 -16.67 -13.43
C THR A 405 -18.46 -15.19 -13.75
N PRO A 406 -17.33 -14.55 -13.41
CA PRO A 406 -17.09 -13.19 -13.84
C PRO A 406 -17.31 -13.11 -15.34
N ALA A 407 -18.18 -12.22 -15.80
CA ALA A 407 -18.30 -12.00 -17.23
C ALA A 407 -16.91 -11.68 -17.77
N PRO A 408 -16.52 -12.24 -18.91
CA PRO A 408 -15.26 -11.83 -19.54
C PRO A 408 -15.28 -10.31 -19.68
N ILE A 409 -14.13 -9.74 -19.48
CA ILE A 409 -13.86 -8.29 -19.43
C ILE A 409 -14.14 -7.60 -20.79
N SER A 410 -14.89 -8.22 -21.67
CA SER A 410 -15.28 -7.70 -22.99
C SER A 410 -16.17 -6.44 -22.95
N GLY A 411 -16.64 -6.03 -21.78
CA GLY A 411 -17.38 -4.78 -21.59
C GLY A 411 -16.58 -3.65 -20.94
N ARG A 412 -15.27 -3.79 -20.75
CA ARG A 412 -14.45 -2.74 -20.10
C ARG A 412 -14.50 -1.42 -20.86
N GLY A 413 -14.46 -1.45 -22.17
CA GLY A 413 -14.51 -0.25 -23.00
C GLY A 413 -15.80 0.55 -22.75
N GLU A 414 -16.95 -0.08 -22.85
CA GLU A 414 -18.24 0.60 -22.74
C GLU A 414 -18.47 1.25 -21.37
N VAL A 415 -18.16 0.52 -20.28
CA VAL A 415 -18.31 1.05 -18.92
C VAL A 415 -17.36 2.22 -18.66
N MET A 416 -16.12 2.14 -19.15
CA MET A 416 -15.17 3.24 -19.04
C MET A 416 -15.61 4.47 -19.83
N GLU A 417 -16.12 4.27 -21.05
CA GLU A 417 -16.60 5.34 -21.90
C GLU A 417 -17.83 6.05 -21.31
N GLU A 418 -18.77 5.28 -20.76
CA GLU A 418 -19.92 5.86 -20.08
C GLU A 418 -19.51 6.62 -18.82
N PHE A 419 -18.53 6.11 -18.09
CA PHE A 419 -18.00 6.80 -16.92
C PHE A 419 -17.26 8.08 -17.31
N ASP A 420 -16.41 8.03 -18.35
CA ASP A 420 -15.74 9.23 -18.86
C ASP A 420 -16.75 10.26 -19.35
N LYS A 421 -17.72 9.85 -20.13
CA LYS A 421 -18.75 10.75 -20.66
C LYS A 421 -19.57 11.44 -19.56
N TYR A 422 -20.02 10.71 -18.54
CA TYR A 422 -21.02 11.19 -17.59
C TYR A 422 -20.44 11.68 -16.27
N LEU A 423 -19.26 11.22 -15.88
CA LEU A 423 -18.63 11.53 -14.59
C LEU A 423 -17.28 12.22 -14.70
N LEU A 424 -16.54 12.03 -15.80
CA LEU A 424 -15.31 12.77 -16.10
C LEU A 424 -15.52 13.85 -17.17
N PHE A 425 -16.70 13.89 -17.80
CA PHE A 425 -17.05 14.91 -18.80
C PHE A 425 -16.09 14.93 -19.99
N GLY A 426 -15.60 13.76 -20.42
CA GLY A 426 -14.67 13.59 -21.53
C GLY A 426 -13.19 13.90 -21.20
N GLN A 427 -12.82 13.94 -19.92
CA GLN A 427 -11.44 14.24 -19.51
C GLN A 427 -10.51 13.01 -19.48
N GLY A 428 -11.05 11.80 -19.67
CA GLY A 428 -10.27 10.56 -19.61
C GLY A 428 -9.53 10.22 -20.90
N THR A 429 -9.80 10.92 -21.99
CA THR A 429 -9.21 10.63 -23.31
C THR A 429 -8.63 11.87 -23.98
N VAL A 430 -7.59 11.64 -24.79
CA VAL A 430 -7.01 12.63 -25.72
C VAL A 430 -7.59 12.38 -27.10
N PRO A 431 -8.19 13.40 -27.75
CA PRO A 431 -8.69 13.26 -29.12
C PRO A 431 -7.56 12.97 -30.10
N TRP A 432 -7.85 12.14 -31.13
CA TRP A 432 -6.90 11.86 -32.18
C TRP A 432 -6.48 13.12 -32.94
N LYS A 433 -5.18 13.36 -33.05
CA LYS A 433 -4.56 14.52 -33.69
C LYS A 433 -3.52 14.05 -34.69
N GLU A 434 -3.56 14.60 -35.91
CA GLU A 434 -2.56 14.29 -36.95
C GLU A 434 -1.24 14.99 -36.62
N VAL A 435 -0.14 14.22 -36.72
CA VAL A 435 1.23 14.68 -36.55
C VAL A 435 2.11 14.14 -37.70
N ASP A 436 3.23 14.82 -37.97
CA ASP A 436 4.22 14.36 -38.94
C ASP A 436 5.19 13.38 -38.25
N HIS A 437 5.34 12.18 -38.78
CA HIS A 437 6.20 11.13 -38.24
C HIS A 437 7.32 10.79 -39.26
N PRO A 438 8.59 10.72 -38.83
CA PRO A 438 9.71 10.57 -39.76
C PRO A 438 9.66 9.28 -40.58
N GLN A 439 9.22 8.15 -40.01
CA GLN A 439 9.18 6.85 -40.71
C GLN A 439 7.84 6.60 -41.41
N TYR A 440 6.71 7.11 -40.89
CA TYR A 440 5.36 6.78 -41.40
C TYR A 440 4.63 7.93 -42.08
N GLY A 441 5.25 9.12 -42.18
CA GLY A 441 4.58 10.30 -42.72
C GLY A 441 3.47 10.82 -41.79
N LYS A 442 2.24 10.95 -42.29
CA LYS A 442 1.12 11.40 -41.44
C LYS A 442 0.61 10.25 -40.58
N VAL A 443 0.71 10.41 -39.27
CA VAL A 443 0.09 9.52 -38.26
C VAL A 443 -0.89 10.31 -37.41
N GLU A 444 -1.78 9.62 -36.70
CA GLU A 444 -2.63 10.23 -35.70
C GLU A 444 -2.27 9.68 -34.32
N VAL A 445 -2.09 10.57 -33.33
CA VAL A 445 -1.83 10.24 -31.91
C VAL A 445 -3.06 10.56 -31.08
N GLY A 446 -3.33 9.78 -30.03
CA GLY A 446 -4.50 9.95 -29.18
C GLY A 446 -4.87 8.70 -28.40
N GLY A 447 -5.88 8.79 -27.55
CA GLY A 447 -6.33 7.67 -26.74
C GLY A 447 -6.46 7.99 -25.26
N MET A 448 -6.19 7.03 -24.40
CA MET A 448 -6.40 7.15 -22.97
C MET A 448 -5.29 7.97 -22.31
N ARG A 449 -5.65 8.89 -21.42
CA ARG A 449 -4.71 9.65 -20.59
C ARG A 449 -4.05 8.75 -19.54
N LYS A 450 -2.79 9.07 -19.17
CA LYS A 450 -2.06 8.31 -18.12
C LYS A 450 -2.74 8.37 -16.75
N GLU A 451 -3.42 9.46 -16.43
CA GLU A 451 -4.15 9.67 -15.18
C GLU A 451 -5.42 8.82 -15.08
N TRP A 452 -5.81 8.19 -16.18
CA TRP A 452 -7.03 7.40 -16.30
C TRP A 452 -6.71 5.94 -16.64
N GLY A 453 -7.48 5.00 -16.13
CA GLY A 453 -7.38 3.58 -16.50
C GLY A 453 -6.68 2.68 -15.47
N ARG A 454 -5.70 3.16 -14.72
CA ARG A 454 -4.98 2.36 -13.72
C ARG A 454 -5.30 2.78 -12.28
N GLN A 455 -5.59 4.03 -12.06
CA GLN A 455 -5.94 4.61 -10.76
C GLN A 455 -7.32 5.28 -10.79
N PRO A 456 -7.96 5.50 -9.62
CA PRO A 456 -9.23 6.21 -9.53
C PRO A 456 -9.08 7.67 -9.93
N PRO A 457 -10.12 8.27 -10.52
CA PRO A 457 -10.17 9.71 -10.67
C PRO A 457 -10.17 10.38 -9.28
N SER A 458 -9.67 11.61 -9.23
CA SER A 458 -9.40 12.33 -7.98
C SER A 458 -10.59 12.39 -7.01
N PHE A 459 -11.83 12.49 -7.50
CA PHE A 459 -13.01 12.58 -6.63
C PHE A 459 -13.38 11.26 -5.92
N LEU A 460 -12.84 10.11 -6.36
CA LEU A 460 -13.01 8.80 -5.72
C LEU A 460 -11.81 8.42 -4.84
N LEU A 461 -10.70 9.14 -4.91
CA LEU A 461 -9.44 8.74 -4.29
C LEU A 461 -9.54 8.65 -2.76
N GLU A 462 -10.22 9.59 -2.11
CA GLU A 462 -10.35 9.58 -0.64
C GLU A 462 -11.13 8.36 -0.14
N GLU A 463 -12.23 7.99 -0.80
CA GLU A 463 -13.00 6.78 -0.46
C GLU A 463 -12.14 5.53 -0.58
N GLU A 464 -11.37 5.40 -1.66
CA GLU A 464 -10.46 4.29 -1.90
C GLU A 464 -9.35 4.25 -0.83
N CYS A 465 -8.76 5.38 -0.49
CA CYS A 465 -7.77 5.48 0.57
C CYS A 465 -8.34 5.03 1.92
N HIS A 466 -9.52 5.52 2.29
CA HIS A 466 -10.16 5.21 3.57
C HIS A 466 -10.49 3.72 3.70
N ARG A 467 -11.05 3.10 2.67
CA ARG A 467 -11.43 1.69 2.68
C ARG A 467 -10.21 0.76 2.75
N ASN A 468 -9.18 1.06 1.95
CA ASN A 468 -7.94 0.28 1.97
C ASN A 468 -7.19 0.44 3.30
N MET A 469 -7.12 1.66 3.86
CA MET A 469 -6.62 1.88 5.22
C MET A 469 -7.40 1.05 6.24
N ALA A 470 -8.72 1.05 6.19
CA ALA A 470 -9.55 0.32 7.14
C ALA A 470 -9.26 -1.20 7.11
N PHE A 471 -9.08 -1.79 5.93
CA PHE A 471 -8.65 -3.19 5.81
C PHE A 471 -7.25 -3.41 6.38
N THR A 472 -6.31 -2.53 6.08
CA THR A 472 -4.93 -2.58 6.59
C THR A 472 -4.90 -2.49 8.12
N LEU A 473 -5.65 -1.58 8.72
CA LEU A 473 -5.75 -1.46 10.18
C LEU A 473 -6.47 -2.66 10.81
N TYR A 474 -7.46 -3.25 10.13
CA TYR A 474 -8.06 -4.50 10.57
C TYR A 474 -7.03 -5.64 10.58
N HIS A 475 -6.21 -5.79 9.52
CA HIS A 475 -5.12 -6.75 9.50
C HIS A 475 -4.11 -6.50 10.63
N ALA A 476 -3.69 -5.25 10.83
CA ALA A 476 -2.81 -4.87 11.92
C ALA A 476 -3.39 -5.16 13.31
N ASP A 477 -4.70 -5.02 13.48
CA ASP A 477 -5.40 -5.39 14.71
C ASP A 477 -5.37 -6.91 14.97
N GLN A 478 -5.35 -7.73 13.92
CA GLN A 478 -5.28 -9.19 14.03
C GLN A 478 -3.87 -9.73 14.29
N MET A 479 -2.83 -8.89 14.37
CA MET A 479 -1.49 -9.30 14.85
C MET A 479 -1.56 -9.79 16.29
N PRO A 480 -0.63 -10.67 16.73
CA PRO A 480 -0.69 -11.28 18.05
C PRO A 480 -0.73 -10.25 19.18
N LYS A 481 -1.47 -10.58 20.23
CA LYS A 481 -1.55 -9.82 21.49
C LYS A 481 -1.52 -10.80 22.64
N VAL A 482 -0.37 -10.92 23.30
CA VAL A 482 -0.21 -11.83 24.43
C VAL A 482 -0.73 -11.23 25.73
N GLU A 483 -1.37 -12.07 26.55
CA GLU A 483 -1.90 -11.70 27.85
C GLU A 483 -1.80 -12.89 28.81
N ILE A 484 -1.59 -12.63 30.11
CA ILE A 484 -1.70 -13.63 31.15
C ILE A 484 -3.12 -13.59 31.69
N GLN A 485 -4.01 -14.46 31.18
CA GLN A 485 -5.44 -14.46 31.52
C GLN A 485 -5.71 -14.98 32.92
N SER A 486 -5.03 -16.07 33.31
CA SER A 486 -5.13 -16.61 34.66
C SER A 486 -3.76 -16.82 35.26
N LEU A 487 -3.67 -16.63 36.56
CA LEU A 487 -2.45 -16.85 37.35
C LEU A 487 -2.86 -17.23 38.76
N ALA A 488 -2.39 -18.37 39.23
CA ALA A 488 -2.66 -18.87 40.59
C ALA A 488 -1.38 -19.47 41.19
N ALA A 489 -1.24 -19.30 42.52
CA ALA A 489 -0.20 -19.93 43.31
C ALA A 489 -0.85 -20.69 44.48
N ARG A 490 -0.41 -21.91 44.72
CA ARG A 490 -0.97 -22.78 45.76
C ARG A 490 0.15 -23.57 46.46
N PRO A 491 0.26 -23.49 47.79
CA PRO A 491 1.15 -24.37 48.54
C PRO A 491 0.74 -25.86 48.35
N VAL A 492 1.74 -26.72 48.13
CA VAL A 492 1.51 -28.17 47.90
C VAL A 492 2.26 -29.07 48.91
N GLY A 493 2.82 -28.47 49.95
CA GLY A 493 3.58 -29.16 51.00
C GLY A 493 5.10 -29.11 50.76
N ASP A 494 5.88 -29.52 51.79
CA ASP A 494 7.34 -29.60 51.76
C ASP A 494 8.09 -28.31 51.30
N GLY A 495 7.51 -27.16 51.58
CA GLY A 495 8.04 -25.87 51.14
C GLY A 495 7.95 -25.62 49.64
N LEU A 496 7.10 -26.38 48.94
CA LEU A 496 6.81 -26.23 47.51
C LEU A 496 5.52 -25.45 47.29
N VAL A 497 5.56 -24.61 46.27
CA VAL A 497 4.38 -23.90 45.74
C VAL A 497 4.18 -24.28 44.26
N GLU A 498 2.98 -24.65 43.93
CA GLU A 498 2.53 -24.80 42.55
C GLU A 498 2.07 -23.46 42.01
N VAL A 499 2.67 -22.99 40.91
CA VAL A 499 2.27 -21.79 40.21
C VAL A 499 1.75 -22.19 38.83
N THR A 500 0.54 -21.80 38.48
CA THR A 500 -0.08 -22.08 37.18
C THR A 500 -0.50 -20.79 36.49
N ALA A 501 -0.33 -20.71 35.17
CA ALA A 501 -0.81 -19.60 34.36
C ALA A 501 -1.37 -20.07 33.01
N ALA A 502 -2.35 -19.32 32.49
CA ALA A 502 -2.77 -19.39 31.10
C ALA A 502 -2.26 -18.14 30.37
N VAL A 503 -1.37 -18.36 29.42
CA VAL A 503 -0.83 -17.30 28.56
C VAL A 503 -1.58 -17.38 27.23
N ALA A 504 -2.43 -16.38 26.98
CA ALA A 504 -3.32 -16.34 25.82
C ALA A 504 -2.83 -15.37 24.74
N ASN A 505 -3.23 -15.63 23.52
CA ASN A 505 -3.17 -14.71 22.42
C ASN A 505 -4.60 -14.35 21.98
N LEU A 506 -4.94 -13.07 22.07
CA LEU A 506 -6.31 -12.57 21.88
C LEU A 506 -6.68 -12.27 20.42
N LYS A 507 -5.78 -12.53 19.48
CA LYS A 507 -5.93 -12.17 18.08
C LYS A 507 -5.76 -13.39 17.17
N LEU A 508 -6.12 -13.27 15.88
CA LEU A 508 -6.14 -14.40 14.94
C LEU A 508 -4.72 -14.90 14.59
N THR A 509 -3.77 -14.00 14.40
CA THR A 509 -2.39 -14.38 14.03
C THR A 509 -1.68 -15.00 15.22
N PRO A 510 -1.06 -16.19 15.09
CA PRO A 510 -0.26 -16.79 16.17
C PRO A 510 0.99 -15.94 16.45
N THR A 511 1.58 -16.06 17.64
CA THR A 511 2.80 -15.33 18.00
C THR A 511 3.97 -15.66 17.10
N ARG A 512 4.01 -16.88 16.56
CA ARG A 512 4.88 -17.33 15.48
C ARG A 512 4.04 -18.14 14.50
N THR A 513 4.09 -17.78 13.23
CA THR A 513 3.41 -18.51 12.15
C THR A 513 3.98 -19.93 12.02
N ALA A 514 3.25 -20.83 11.36
CA ALA A 514 3.72 -22.20 11.19
C ALA A 514 5.03 -22.25 10.35
N VAL A 515 5.16 -21.40 9.35
CA VAL A 515 6.40 -21.26 8.57
C VAL A 515 7.56 -20.77 9.45
N ASP A 516 7.32 -19.82 10.34
CA ASP A 516 8.32 -19.32 11.29
C ASP A 516 8.83 -20.45 12.24
N VAL A 517 7.91 -21.23 12.79
CA VAL A 517 8.24 -22.37 13.65
C VAL A 517 9.02 -23.43 12.88
N LYS A 518 8.56 -23.80 11.68
CA LYS A 518 9.17 -24.83 10.83
C LYS A 518 10.60 -24.50 10.45
N HIS A 519 10.84 -23.26 10.05
CA HIS A 519 12.16 -22.79 9.58
C HIS A 519 12.98 -22.11 10.68
N LYS A 520 12.44 -22.01 11.91
CA LYS A 520 13.11 -21.38 13.08
C LYS A 520 13.56 -19.94 12.79
N ILE A 521 12.70 -19.16 12.13
CA ILE A 521 13.01 -17.79 11.68
C ILE A 521 13.22 -16.88 12.89
N THR A 522 12.30 -16.90 13.85
CA THR A 522 12.44 -16.18 15.12
C THR A 522 12.60 -17.16 16.29
N PRO A 523 13.20 -16.72 17.41
CA PRO A 523 13.26 -17.53 18.63
C PRO A 523 11.86 -17.86 19.17
N PRO A 524 11.70 -18.99 19.90
CA PRO A 524 10.49 -19.29 20.65
C PRO A 524 10.09 -18.19 21.63
N ASP A 525 8.81 -18.06 21.90
CA ASP A 525 8.30 -17.20 22.97
C ASP A 525 8.85 -17.66 24.32
N LEU A 526 9.11 -16.73 25.20
CA LEU A 526 9.67 -17.01 26.51
C LEU A 526 8.63 -16.71 27.60
N VAL A 527 8.25 -17.73 28.37
CA VAL A 527 7.39 -17.57 29.54
C VAL A 527 8.22 -17.86 30.79
N THR A 528 8.34 -16.89 31.68
CA THR A 528 9.25 -16.94 32.84
C THR A 528 8.50 -16.80 34.15
N ILE A 529 9.05 -17.38 35.19
CA ILE A 529 8.64 -17.13 36.57
C ILE A 529 9.84 -16.60 37.37
N ASP A 530 9.62 -15.62 38.22
CA ASP A 530 10.61 -15.01 39.12
C ASP A 530 10.01 -14.77 40.51
N GLY A 531 10.87 -14.67 41.55
CA GLY A 531 10.49 -14.45 42.94
C GLY A 531 11.72 -14.42 43.84
N LYS A 532 11.52 -14.01 45.10
CA LYS A 532 12.64 -13.96 46.06
C LYS A 532 13.17 -15.37 46.38
N GLU A 533 14.46 -15.58 46.17
CA GLU A 533 15.14 -16.85 46.33
C GLU A 533 14.47 -18.03 45.59
N LEU A 534 13.82 -17.73 44.45
CA LEU A 534 13.08 -18.71 43.69
C LEU A 534 13.99 -19.77 43.09
N LYS A 535 13.66 -21.03 43.35
CA LYS A 535 14.28 -22.20 42.70
C LYS A 535 13.14 -23.04 42.08
N ALA A 536 13.04 -23.02 40.76
CA ALA A 536 12.11 -23.87 40.04
C ALA A 536 12.63 -25.32 40.04
N VAL A 537 11.80 -26.25 40.53
CA VAL A 537 12.08 -27.70 40.57
C VAL A 537 11.54 -28.35 39.31
N LEU A 538 10.41 -27.86 38.82
CA LEU A 538 9.73 -28.38 37.64
C LEU A 538 9.14 -27.21 36.84
N GLY A 539 9.19 -27.28 35.52
CA GLY A 539 8.51 -26.39 34.59
C GLY A 539 7.85 -27.17 33.47
N LEU A 540 6.54 -27.01 33.34
CA LEU A 540 5.71 -27.69 32.36
C LEU A 540 4.96 -26.70 31.48
N GLN A 541 4.77 -27.08 30.22
CA GLN A 541 3.86 -26.40 29.29
C GLN A 541 2.90 -27.40 28.64
N SER A 542 1.66 -26.97 28.39
CA SER A 542 0.61 -27.79 27.77
C SER A 542 -0.30 -26.96 26.89
N ALA A 543 -0.90 -27.60 25.90
CA ALA A 543 -1.97 -27.03 25.09
C ALA A 543 -3.33 -26.97 25.82
N ASP A 544 -3.48 -27.71 26.93
CA ASP A 544 -4.72 -27.73 27.72
C ASP A 544 -4.45 -27.54 29.22
N GLY A 545 -5.44 -26.95 29.92
CA GLY A 545 -5.33 -26.65 31.36
C GLY A 545 -5.28 -27.87 32.27
N PHE A 546 -5.52 -29.08 31.76
CA PHE A 546 -5.43 -30.34 32.54
C PHE A 546 -4.04 -30.97 32.49
N PHE A 547 -3.13 -30.43 31.66
CA PHE A 547 -1.75 -30.89 31.50
C PHE A 547 -1.63 -32.37 31.07
N ARG A 548 -2.56 -32.90 30.28
CA ARG A 548 -2.60 -34.32 29.87
C ARG A 548 -1.39 -34.72 29.04
N ASN A 549 -0.90 -33.81 28.17
CA ASN A 549 0.25 -34.02 27.31
C ASN A 549 1.32 -32.94 27.58
N ALA A 550 1.62 -32.70 28.84
CA ALA A 550 2.55 -31.66 29.23
C ALA A 550 3.98 -31.97 28.77
N LYS A 551 4.66 -30.96 28.24
CA LYS A 551 6.09 -31.00 27.95
C LYS A 551 6.87 -30.43 29.12
N GLU A 552 7.86 -31.19 29.62
CA GLU A 552 8.76 -30.74 30.68
C GLU A 552 9.94 -29.96 30.08
N GLN A 553 10.26 -28.82 30.67
CA GLN A 553 11.49 -28.08 30.43
C GLN A 553 12.54 -28.45 31.50
N LYS A 554 13.43 -29.36 31.15
CA LYS A 554 14.43 -29.89 32.10
C LYS A 554 15.56 -28.91 32.43
N ARG A 555 15.96 -28.06 31.49
CA ARG A 555 17.01 -27.04 31.67
C ARG A 555 16.37 -25.69 31.88
N GLN A 556 16.76 -24.97 32.93
CA GLN A 556 16.22 -23.67 33.31
C GLN A 556 14.67 -23.72 33.36
N PRO A 557 14.08 -24.59 34.22
CA PRO A 557 12.62 -24.77 34.26
C PRO A 557 11.86 -23.48 34.59
N GLU A 558 12.51 -22.48 35.15
CA GLU A 558 11.95 -21.13 35.36
C GLU A 558 11.74 -20.32 34.05
N LYS A 559 12.27 -20.82 32.91
CA LYS A 559 12.23 -20.12 31.59
C LYS A 559 11.68 -21.03 30.52
N LEU A 560 10.38 -21.17 30.44
CA LEU A 560 9.73 -22.04 29.46
C LEU A 560 9.81 -21.44 28.05
N ARG A 561 10.32 -22.25 27.10
CA ARG A 561 10.36 -21.92 25.69
C ARG A 561 9.13 -22.49 25.00
N VAL A 562 8.22 -21.59 24.58
CA VAL A 562 6.97 -21.93 23.91
C VAL A 562 7.15 -21.71 22.41
N ASP A 563 6.95 -22.74 21.59
CA ASP A 563 7.17 -22.65 20.15
C ASP A 563 6.30 -21.58 19.50
N SER A 564 5.03 -21.50 19.86
CA SER A 564 4.08 -20.47 19.44
C SER A 564 2.86 -20.47 20.35
N ILE A 565 2.25 -19.33 20.62
CA ILE A 565 0.94 -19.20 21.25
C ILE A 565 -0.08 -19.05 20.13
N PRO A 566 -1.01 -20.03 19.98
CA PRO A 566 -1.95 -20.04 18.85
C PRO A 566 -2.87 -18.83 18.86
N GLY A 567 -3.30 -18.41 17.68
CA GLY A 567 -4.29 -17.33 17.55
C GLY A 567 -5.61 -17.71 18.22
N MET A 568 -6.25 -16.76 18.92
CA MET A 568 -7.48 -16.95 19.70
C MET A 568 -7.40 -18.15 20.65
N GLY A 569 -6.20 -18.46 21.18
CA GLY A 569 -5.91 -19.61 22.03
C GLY A 569 -4.94 -19.28 23.15
N ALA A 570 -4.56 -20.31 23.90
CA ALA A 570 -3.65 -20.18 25.02
C ALA A 570 -2.68 -21.35 25.13
N VAL A 571 -1.55 -21.10 25.80
CA VAL A 571 -0.65 -22.12 26.33
C VAL A 571 -0.72 -22.07 27.84
N TYR A 572 -0.85 -23.23 28.46
CA TYR A 572 -0.90 -23.38 29.91
C TYR A 572 0.48 -23.76 30.42
N VAL A 573 0.90 -23.11 31.50
CA VAL A 573 2.19 -23.33 32.12
C VAL A 573 2.03 -23.64 33.60
N ARG A 574 2.90 -24.50 34.12
CA ARG A 574 2.90 -24.91 35.52
C ARG A 574 4.33 -25.02 36.01
N TRP A 575 4.56 -24.47 37.18
CA TRP A 575 5.81 -24.65 37.90
C TRP A 575 5.59 -25.23 39.29
N LEU A 576 6.56 -26.03 39.76
CA LEU A 576 6.76 -26.28 41.16
C LEU A 576 8.02 -25.52 41.58
N VAL A 577 7.88 -24.64 42.55
CA VAL A 577 8.97 -23.74 42.98
C VAL A 577 9.17 -23.82 44.49
N ARG A 578 10.40 -23.56 44.93
CA ARG A 578 10.75 -23.16 46.28
C ARG A 578 11.09 -21.69 46.27
N GLY A 579 10.92 -20.98 47.41
CA GLY A 579 11.19 -19.57 47.56
C GLY A 579 9.95 -18.84 48.08
N GLU A 580 10.11 -17.52 48.32
CA GLU A 580 9.06 -16.69 48.87
C GLU A 580 8.35 -15.90 47.73
N GLY A 581 7.02 -15.78 47.85
CA GLY A 581 6.24 -14.89 46.97
C GLY A 581 6.40 -13.42 47.35
N PRO A 582 5.87 -12.48 46.57
CA PRO A 582 5.06 -12.72 45.39
C PRO A 582 5.88 -13.29 44.22
N TYR A 583 5.24 -14.13 43.41
CA TYR A 583 5.79 -14.66 42.16
C TYR A 583 5.35 -13.83 40.99
N THR A 584 6.31 -13.45 40.15
CA THR A 584 6.07 -12.75 38.90
C THR A 584 6.12 -13.73 37.73
N VAL A 585 5.03 -13.84 36.97
CA VAL A 585 5.02 -14.52 35.68
C VAL A 585 5.09 -13.46 34.58
N ALA A 586 5.96 -13.67 33.60
CA ALA A 586 6.09 -12.80 32.45
C ALA A 586 6.14 -13.61 31.15
N VAL A 587 5.53 -13.09 30.09
CA VAL A 587 5.68 -13.59 28.72
C VAL A 587 6.35 -12.54 27.86
N ARG A 588 7.28 -12.97 27.02
CA ARG A 588 7.94 -12.15 26.01
C ARG A 588 7.88 -12.89 24.68
N SER A 589 7.21 -12.28 23.70
CA SER A 589 7.12 -12.72 22.32
C SER A 589 7.65 -11.62 21.40
N ILE A 590 8.48 -11.96 20.42
CA ILE A 590 9.02 -10.97 19.47
C ILE A 590 7.90 -10.31 18.66
N LYS A 591 6.96 -11.12 18.17
CA LYS A 591 5.84 -10.66 17.34
C LYS A 591 4.54 -10.49 18.11
N GLY A 592 4.47 -10.93 19.38
CA GLY A 592 3.27 -10.86 20.23
C GLY A 592 3.33 -9.82 21.35
N GLY A 593 4.49 -9.18 21.52
CA GLY A 593 4.73 -8.23 22.61
C GLY A 593 5.03 -8.91 23.94
N SER A 594 4.68 -8.27 25.06
CA SER A 594 4.96 -8.79 26.39
C SER A 594 3.83 -8.52 27.37
N ALA A 595 3.67 -9.40 28.35
CA ALA A 595 2.77 -9.20 29.49
C ALA A 595 3.44 -9.69 30.78
N ARG A 596 3.07 -9.10 31.91
CA ARG A 596 3.57 -9.45 33.23
C ARG A 596 2.44 -9.42 34.25
N ARG A 597 2.45 -10.37 35.18
CA ARG A 597 1.47 -10.44 36.26
C ARG A 597 2.10 -11.06 37.53
N GLU A 598 1.60 -10.66 38.70
CA GLU A 598 2.10 -11.11 39.99
C GLU A 598 1.02 -11.89 40.75
N VAL A 599 1.45 -12.86 41.57
CA VAL A 599 0.58 -13.66 42.44
C VAL A 599 1.29 -14.01 43.73
N SER A 600 0.57 -13.99 44.84
CA SER A 600 1.00 -14.54 46.11
C SER A 600 0.30 -15.88 46.37
N PRO A 601 0.96 -16.79 47.11
CA PRO A 601 0.40 -18.08 47.51
C PRO A 601 -0.87 -17.93 48.33
#